data_da4ed057d6a32988c00687d6d3e49c24
#
_entry.id   da4ed057d6a32988c00687d6d3e49c24
#
_cell.length_a   1.000
_cell.length_b   1.000
_cell.length_c   1.000
_cell.angle_alpha   90.00
_cell.angle_beta   90.00
_cell.angle_gamma   90.00
#
_symmetry.space_group_name_H-M   'P 1'
#
loop_
_entity.id
_entity.type
_entity.pdbx_description
1 polymer ?
#
loop_
_entity_poly.entity_id
_entity_poly.type
_entity_poly.pdbx_seq_one_letter_code
_entity_poly.pdbx_strand_id
1 'polypeptide(L)'
;MVEDARFEDGDEQPLRLKALDEGDLKIISTLIQDAVLPMKETAWQPDLKRFGMLLNRFRWEDKTQAENSQRAYERVQSILIVDNVETVSSMGIDHHNKDQVISILSADFEASSDGTGKLVFTLAGDGA
;
A
#
# COMPACT_ATOMS: atom_id res chain seq x y z
N MET A 1 -2.64 19.76 2.55
CA MET A 1 -2.51 19.63 3.22
C MET A 1 -2.04 19.48 4.02
N VAL A 2 -1.68 19.32 4.48
CA VAL A 2 -1.29 18.96 5.24
C VAL A 2 -0.92 19.17 6.23
N GLU A 3 -0.92 19.59 6.95
CA GLU A 3 -0.67 19.77 7.92
C GLU A 3 -0.38 18.92 8.81
N ASP A 4 -0.61 18.25 8.94
CA ASP A 4 -0.32 17.16 9.58
C ASP A 4 1.02 17.07 9.99
N ALA A 5 1.83 17.62 9.29
CA ALA A 5 3.17 17.48 9.57
C ALA A 5 3.64 18.18 10.76
N ARG A 6 2.78 18.85 11.46
CA ARG A 6 3.18 19.49 12.57
C ARG A 6 3.14 18.73 13.78
N PHE A 7 3.14 17.47 13.78
CA PHE A 7 3.15 16.75 14.95
C PHE A 7 4.35 17.05 15.74
N GLU A 8 4.15 17.30 16.93
CA GLU A 8 5.14 17.71 17.76
C GLU A 8 6.06 16.64 18.05
N ASP A 9 5.67 15.46 18.00
CA ASP A 9 6.49 14.39 18.38
C ASP A 9 7.56 14.14 17.44
N GLY A 10 7.58 14.62 16.27
CA GLY A 10 8.64 14.44 15.34
C GLY A 10 8.88 13.04 14.86
N ASP A 11 8.99 12.11 15.76
CA ASP A 11 9.27 10.73 15.42
C ASP A 11 8.05 10.01 14.93
N GLU A 12 6.88 10.54 15.16
CA GLU A 12 5.67 9.85 14.82
C GLU A 12 4.83 10.58 13.82
N GLN A 13 5.46 11.41 13.04
CA GLN A 13 4.75 12.12 12.00
C GLN A 13 4.27 11.14 10.95
N PRO A 14 3.05 11.28 10.46
CA PRO A 14 2.58 10.40 9.40
C PRO A 14 3.38 10.60 8.14
N LEU A 15 3.62 9.49 7.44
CA LEU A 15 4.27 9.53 6.17
C LEU A 15 3.20 9.73 5.10
N ARG A 16 3.37 10.74 4.25
CA ARG A 16 2.43 11.02 3.17
C ARG A 16 3.19 11.07 1.87
N LEU A 17 2.87 10.16 0.98
CA LEU A 17 3.54 10.05 -0.30
C LEU A 17 2.51 9.98 -1.41
N LYS A 18 2.90 10.47 -2.57
CA LYS A 18 2.06 10.44 -3.74
C LYS A 18 2.91 9.99 -4.91
N ALA A 19 2.43 8.98 -5.64
CA ALA A 19 3.15 8.49 -6.80
C ALA A 19 2.55 9.09 -8.05
N LEU A 20 3.36 9.83 -8.81
CA LEU A 20 2.96 10.43 -10.07
C LEU A 20 3.61 9.74 -11.26
N ASP A 21 4.60 8.89 -11.02
CA ASP A 21 5.26 8.14 -12.08
C ASP A 21 5.74 6.81 -11.50
N GLU A 22 6.39 6.01 -12.33
CA GLU A 22 6.84 4.68 -11.93
C GLU A 22 7.96 4.74 -10.90
N GLY A 23 8.79 5.78 -10.93
CA GLY A 23 9.83 5.93 -9.93
C GLY A 23 9.26 6.15 -8.55
N ASP A 24 8.25 7.00 -8.46
CA ASP A 24 7.56 7.24 -7.19
C ASP A 24 6.87 5.97 -6.70
N LEU A 25 6.29 5.20 -7.62
CA LEU A 25 5.60 3.98 -7.26
C LEU A 25 6.57 2.95 -6.67
N LYS A 26 7.80 2.90 -7.15
CA LYS A 26 8.77 1.98 -6.59
C LYS A 26 9.06 2.29 -5.13
N ILE A 27 9.08 3.56 -4.76
CA ILE A 27 9.26 3.95 -3.37
C ILE A 27 8.10 3.45 -2.53
N ILE A 28 6.87 3.66 -2.99
CA ILE A 28 5.69 3.19 -2.27
C ILE A 28 5.69 1.67 -2.19
N SER A 29 6.05 0.98 -3.26
CA SER A 29 6.11 -0.48 -3.28
C SER A 29 7.08 -0.99 -2.20
N THR A 30 8.22 -0.33 -2.06
CA THR A 30 9.18 -0.72 -1.03
C THR A 30 8.59 -0.54 0.37
N LEU A 31 7.85 0.54 0.59
CA LEU A 31 7.30 0.82 1.91
C LEU A 31 6.17 -0.12 2.29
N ILE A 32 5.45 -0.68 1.32
CA ILE A 32 4.35 -1.59 1.63
C ILE A 32 4.76 -3.07 1.50
N GLN A 33 6.03 -3.34 1.27
CA GLN A 33 6.50 -4.72 1.21
C GLN A 33 6.20 -5.42 2.52
N ASP A 34 5.63 -6.62 2.43
CA ASP A 34 5.23 -7.42 3.58
C ASP A 34 4.11 -6.82 4.41
N ALA A 35 3.42 -5.80 3.90
CA ALA A 35 2.22 -5.30 4.56
C ALA A 35 1.13 -6.35 4.50
N VAL A 36 0.33 -6.42 5.56
CA VAL A 36 -0.76 -7.39 5.66
C VAL A 36 -2.07 -6.67 5.90
N LEU A 37 -3.14 -7.25 5.43
CA LEU A 37 -4.48 -6.73 5.69
C LEU A 37 -5.51 -7.83 5.45
N PRO A 38 -6.62 -7.85 6.21
CA PRO A 38 -7.71 -8.73 5.86
C PRO A 38 -8.47 -8.18 4.66
N MET A 39 -9.08 -9.04 3.89
CA MET A 39 -9.82 -8.63 2.69
C MET A 39 -10.90 -7.60 3.00
N LYS A 40 -11.50 -7.65 4.18
CA LYS A 40 -12.55 -6.71 4.54
C LYS A 40 -12.04 -5.26 4.65
N GLU A 41 -10.73 -5.06 4.68
CA GLU A 41 -10.15 -3.74 4.73
C GLU A 41 -9.78 -3.20 3.35
N THR A 42 -10.26 -3.83 2.29
CA THR A 42 -10.18 -3.28 0.94
C THR A 42 -11.52 -2.66 0.58
N ALA A 43 -11.49 -1.62 -0.24
CA ALA A 43 -12.71 -0.94 -0.66
C ALA A 43 -12.58 -0.52 -2.12
N TRP A 44 -13.54 -0.97 -2.94
CA TRP A 44 -13.65 -0.55 -4.33
C TRP A 44 -14.88 0.35 -4.45
N GLN A 45 -14.67 1.59 -4.85
CA GLN A 45 -15.72 2.60 -4.99
C GLN A 45 -15.81 2.99 -6.46
N PRO A 46 -16.61 2.28 -7.26
CA PRO A 46 -16.65 2.53 -8.71
C PRO A 46 -17.17 3.92 -9.06
N ASP A 47 -18.07 4.47 -8.27
CA ASP A 47 -18.60 5.80 -8.53
C ASP A 47 -17.50 6.87 -8.43
N LEU A 48 -16.52 6.65 -7.59
CA LEU A 48 -15.41 7.57 -7.42
C LEU A 48 -14.17 7.12 -8.19
N LYS A 49 -14.23 5.96 -8.85
CA LYS A 49 -13.10 5.35 -9.52
C LYS A 49 -11.91 5.24 -8.58
N ARG A 50 -12.18 4.78 -7.37
CA ARG A 50 -11.16 4.76 -6.30
C ARG A 50 -11.10 3.40 -5.64
N PHE A 51 -9.90 2.90 -5.45
CA PHE A 51 -9.65 1.69 -4.70
C PHE A 51 -8.76 2.01 -3.51
N GLY A 52 -9.12 1.49 -2.35
CA GLY A 52 -8.36 1.77 -1.13
C GLY A 52 -8.10 0.53 -0.31
N MET A 53 -7.05 0.58 0.48
CA MET A 53 -6.70 -0.48 1.40
C MET A 53 -6.20 0.12 2.70
N LEU A 54 -6.62 -0.45 3.82
CA LEU A 54 -6.04 -0.10 5.12
C LEU A 54 -5.01 -1.17 5.45
N LEU A 55 -3.76 -0.79 5.45
CA LEU A 55 -2.64 -1.72 5.57
C LEU A 55 -2.04 -1.70 6.97
N ASN A 56 -1.50 -2.84 7.37
CA ASN A 56 -0.62 -2.92 8.53
C ASN A 56 0.76 -3.21 7.96
N ARG A 57 1.63 -2.22 7.98
CA ARG A 57 2.93 -2.30 7.34
C ARG A 57 4.07 -2.08 8.31
N PHE A 58 5.27 -2.52 7.93
CA PHE A 58 6.47 -2.19 8.69
C PHE A 58 6.86 -0.73 8.42
N ARG A 59 7.46 -0.09 9.40
CA ARG A 59 8.00 1.26 9.22
C ARG A 59 9.39 1.17 8.64
N TRP A 60 9.48 0.82 7.36
CA TRP A 60 10.77 0.67 6.69
C TRP A 60 11.56 1.97 6.67
N GLU A 61 10.87 3.11 6.70
CA GLU A 61 11.52 4.42 6.70
C GLU A 61 12.29 4.67 8.00
N ASP A 62 12.06 3.84 9.03
CA ASP A 62 12.68 3.98 10.32
C ASP A 62 13.83 2.98 10.51
N LYS A 63 14.36 2.46 9.41
CA LYS A 63 15.29 1.35 9.47
C LYS A 63 16.54 1.68 10.28
N THR A 64 17.15 2.83 10.03
CA THR A 64 18.38 3.19 10.72
C THR A 64 18.15 3.32 12.22
N GLN A 65 17.05 3.95 12.59
CA GLN A 65 16.76 4.12 14.01
C GLN A 65 16.49 2.79 14.68
N ALA A 66 15.78 1.89 14.01
CA ALA A 66 15.50 0.57 14.57
C ALA A 66 16.79 -0.22 14.73
N GLU A 67 17.70 -0.17 13.75
CA GLU A 67 18.96 -0.88 13.83
C GLU A 67 19.85 -0.32 14.93
N ASN A 68 19.90 1.00 15.05
CA ASN A 68 20.72 1.62 16.08
C ASN A 68 20.21 1.30 17.48
N SER A 69 18.93 1.12 17.62
CA SER A 69 18.33 0.79 18.91
C SER A 69 18.25 -0.70 19.16
N GLN A 70 18.70 -1.51 18.20
CA GLN A 70 18.65 -2.97 18.31
C GLN A 70 17.26 -3.47 18.60
N ARG A 71 16.25 -2.87 17.97
CA ARG A 71 14.85 -3.26 18.15
C ARG A 71 14.26 -3.69 16.83
N ALA A 72 13.16 -4.41 16.90
CA ALA A 72 12.45 -4.82 15.68
C ALA A 72 11.81 -3.61 15.03
N TYR A 73 11.56 -3.72 13.70
CA TYR A 73 10.81 -2.71 13.02
C TYR A 73 9.41 -2.63 13.58
N GLU A 74 8.90 -1.42 13.72
CA GLU A 74 7.53 -1.22 14.16
C GLU A 74 6.56 -1.43 13.01
N ARG A 75 5.33 -1.83 13.35
CA ARG A 75 4.24 -1.88 12.39
C ARG A 75 3.31 -0.72 12.65
N VAL A 76 2.80 -0.13 11.57
CA VAL A 76 1.85 0.96 11.67
C VAL A 76 0.74 0.75 10.65
N GLN A 77 -0.43 1.29 10.95
CA GLN A 77 -1.51 1.30 9.98
C GLN A 77 -1.31 2.43 8.99
N SER A 78 -1.61 2.16 7.74
CA SER A 78 -1.49 3.15 6.67
C SER A 78 -2.61 2.94 5.69
N ILE A 79 -3.03 4.01 5.04
CA ILE A 79 -4.06 3.95 4.02
C ILE A 79 -3.39 4.14 2.66
N LEU A 80 -3.67 3.22 1.75
CA LEU A 80 -3.23 3.34 0.37
C LEU A 80 -4.46 3.58 -0.50
N ILE A 81 -4.42 4.62 -1.30
CA ILE A 81 -5.54 4.99 -2.17
C ILE A 81 -5.04 5.08 -3.61
N VAL A 82 -5.79 4.47 -4.51
CA VAL A 82 -5.52 4.55 -5.95
C VAL A 82 -6.72 5.23 -6.60
N ASP A 83 -6.47 6.31 -7.32
CA ASP A 83 -7.51 7.06 -8.02
C ASP A 83 -7.47 6.78 -9.51
N ASN A 84 -8.56 7.10 -10.18
CA ASN A 84 -8.72 6.92 -11.63
C ASN A 84 -8.69 5.45 -12.03
N VAL A 85 -9.28 4.61 -11.20
CA VAL A 85 -9.33 3.18 -11.43
C VAL A 85 -10.62 2.84 -12.17
N GLU A 86 -10.51 2.22 -13.34
CA GLU A 86 -11.68 1.86 -14.13
C GLU A 86 -12.26 0.54 -13.68
N THR A 87 -11.41 -0.45 -13.42
CA THR A 87 -11.86 -1.76 -12.98
C THR A 87 -10.88 -2.34 -11.98
N VAL A 88 -11.37 -3.25 -11.15
CA VAL A 88 -10.54 -3.98 -10.20
C VAL A 88 -10.81 -5.48 -10.41
N SER A 89 -9.76 -6.26 -10.47
CA SER A 89 -9.88 -7.72 -10.57
C SER A 89 -8.83 -8.37 -9.67
N SER A 90 -9.02 -9.63 -9.38
CA SER A 90 -8.10 -10.35 -8.51
C SER A 90 -7.94 -11.80 -9.00
N MET A 91 -6.86 -12.42 -8.50
CA MET A 91 -6.56 -13.80 -8.82
C MET A 91 -6.05 -14.47 -7.55
N GLY A 92 -6.53 -15.68 -7.28
CA GLY A 92 -6.06 -16.41 -6.10
C GLY A 92 -6.64 -15.95 -4.79
N ILE A 93 -7.68 -15.12 -4.81
CA ILE A 93 -8.32 -14.62 -3.59
C ILE A 93 -9.73 -15.19 -3.50
N ASP A 94 -10.07 -15.68 -2.31
CA ASP A 94 -11.42 -16.20 -2.07
C ASP A 94 -12.32 -15.05 -1.63
N HIS A 95 -13.17 -14.58 -2.54
CA HIS A 95 -14.03 -13.45 -2.27
C HIS A 95 -15.14 -13.75 -1.27
N HIS A 96 -15.35 -14.99 -0.92
CA HIS A 96 -16.34 -15.36 0.09
C HIS A 96 -15.78 -15.30 1.50
N ASN A 97 -14.45 -15.19 1.65
CA ASN A 97 -13.81 -15.15 2.95
C ASN A 97 -13.26 -13.76 3.20
N LYS A 98 -14.05 -12.90 3.82
CA LYS A 98 -13.63 -11.51 4.08
C LYS A 98 -12.59 -11.40 5.17
N ASP A 99 -12.44 -12.43 5.98
CA ASP A 99 -11.41 -12.43 7.02
C ASP A 99 -10.08 -12.96 6.54
N GLN A 100 -10.01 -13.40 5.27
CA GLN A 100 -8.75 -13.86 4.71
C GLN A 100 -7.72 -12.73 4.74
N VAL A 101 -6.53 -13.04 5.23
CA VAL A 101 -5.45 -12.07 5.32
C VAL A 101 -4.57 -12.20 4.10
N ILE A 102 -4.29 -11.07 3.45
CA ILE A 102 -3.38 -11.06 2.31
C ILE A 102 -2.11 -10.31 2.70
N SER A 103 -1.02 -10.69 2.07
CA SER A 103 0.29 -10.08 2.32
C SER A 103 0.83 -9.58 0.98
N ILE A 104 1.23 -8.32 0.94
CA ILE A 104 1.67 -7.69 -0.30
C ILE A 104 3.17 -7.88 -0.46
N LEU A 105 3.58 -8.36 -1.62
CA LEU A 105 5.00 -8.47 -1.94
C LEU A 105 5.50 -7.25 -2.70
N SER A 106 4.71 -6.74 -3.64
CA SER A 106 5.14 -5.60 -4.45
C SER A 106 3.95 -4.95 -5.12
N ALA A 107 4.17 -3.74 -5.61
CA ALA A 107 3.25 -3.02 -6.46
C ALA A 107 4.00 -2.57 -7.70
N ASP A 108 3.49 -2.90 -8.88
CA ASP A 108 4.12 -2.60 -10.14
C ASP A 108 3.11 -2.04 -11.13
N PHE A 109 3.58 -1.23 -12.05
CA PHE A 109 2.73 -0.65 -13.08
C PHE A 109 3.12 -1.20 -14.45
N GLU A 110 2.11 -1.69 -15.18
CA GLU A 110 2.30 -2.18 -16.53
C GLU A 110 1.61 -1.22 -17.47
N ALA A 111 2.39 -0.46 -18.22
CA ALA A 111 1.85 0.55 -19.11
C ALA A 111 1.31 -0.09 -20.39
N SER A 112 0.20 0.47 -20.88
CA SER A 112 -0.36 0.12 -22.17
C SER A 112 0.02 1.18 -23.18
N SER A 113 -0.14 0.85 -24.47
CA SER A 113 0.29 1.76 -25.54
C SER A 113 -0.60 2.99 -25.67
N ASP A 114 -1.78 2.98 -25.07
CA ASP A 114 -2.74 4.07 -25.20
C ASP A 114 -2.69 5.05 -24.04
N GLY A 115 -1.68 5.01 -23.20
CA GLY A 115 -1.55 5.93 -22.08
C GLY A 115 -2.22 5.46 -20.82
N THR A 116 -2.88 4.32 -20.86
CA THR A 116 -3.44 3.73 -19.65
C THR A 116 -2.48 2.66 -19.12
N GLY A 117 -2.92 1.87 -18.16
CA GLY A 117 -2.09 0.81 -17.65
C GLY A 117 -2.77 0.05 -16.55
N LYS A 118 -1.98 -0.81 -15.92
CA LYS A 118 -2.47 -1.70 -14.89
C LYS A 118 -1.55 -1.60 -13.69
N LEU A 119 -2.12 -1.35 -12.53
CA LEU A 119 -1.37 -1.42 -11.28
C LEU A 119 -1.60 -2.79 -10.69
N VAL A 120 -0.53 -3.52 -10.46
CA VAL A 120 -0.60 -4.91 -10.00
C VAL A 120 0.02 -5.00 -8.62
N PHE A 121 -0.75 -5.48 -7.65
CA PHE A 121 -0.23 -5.83 -6.34
C PHE A 121 0.00 -7.33 -6.33
N THR A 122 1.26 -7.74 -6.27
CA THR A 122 1.60 -9.16 -6.18
C THR A 122 1.51 -9.58 -4.73
N LEU A 123 0.81 -10.68 -4.48
CA LEU A 123 0.57 -11.14 -3.12
C LEU A 123 1.34 -12.42 -2.84
N ALA A 124 1.64 -12.66 -1.58
CA ALA A 124 2.23 -13.91 -1.17
C ALA A 124 1.23 -15.04 -1.48
N GLY A 125 1.75 -16.20 -1.91
CA GLY A 125 0.89 -17.32 -2.27
C GLY A 125 0.36 -17.27 -3.68
N ASP A 126 1.05 -16.51 -4.56
CA ASP A 126 0.74 -16.44 -6.00
C ASP A 126 -0.58 -15.75 -6.33
N GLY A 127 -1.11 -14.95 -5.43
CA GLY A 127 -2.29 -14.14 -5.71
C GLY A 127 -1.95 -12.73 -6.16
N ALA A 128 -2.96 -12.05 -6.63
CA ALA A 128 -2.82 -10.65 -7.03
C ALA A 128 -4.16 -9.91 -6.92
#